data_30cb08c47160e1a1dc2a95138bd8a511
#
_entry.id   30cb08c47160e1a1dc2a95138bd8a511
#
_cell.length_a   1.000
_cell.length_b   1.000
_cell.length_c   1.000
_cell.angle_alpha   90.00
_cell.angle_beta   90.00
_cell.angle_gamma   90.00
#
_symmetry.space_group_name_H-M   'P 1'
#
loop_
_entity.id
_entity.type
_entity.pdbx_description
1 polymer ?
#
loop_
_entity_poly.entity_id
_entity_poly.type
_entity_poly.pdbx_seq_one_letter_code
_entity_poly.pdbx_strand_id
1 'polypeptide(L)'
;MAWTDYSSAPTAGTPVCAETQVEGVLSLSVTTSRGSFPMLVVRVGEELLAYVNACPHQYLPLDYHGDQLLSADGTKLMCTAHGARFDIRSGEAIEGAECGLDPVPVSIRDGMIVIAG
;
A
#
# COMPACT_ATOMS: atom_id res chain seq x y z
N MET A 1 -8.42 7.68 -8.10
CA MET A 1 -7.46 8.76 -7.82
C MET A 1 -6.05 8.16 -7.88
N ALA A 2 -5.12 8.82 -8.52
CA ALA A 2 -3.76 8.31 -8.58
C ALA A 2 -2.96 8.67 -7.31
N TRP A 3 -1.93 7.90 -7.01
CA TRP A 3 -1.11 8.18 -5.82
C TRP A 3 -0.47 9.57 -5.86
N THR A 4 -0.22 10.10 -7.06
CA THR A 4 0.35 11.44 -7.25
C THR A 4 -0.63 12.57 -6.96
N ASP A 5 -1.91 12.27 -6.83
CA ASP A 5 -2.93 13.27 -6.49
C ASP A 5 -2.95 13.63 -5.01
N TYR A 6 -2.26 12.85 -4.18
CA TYR A 6 -2.14 13.17 -2.76
C TYR A 6 -1.13 14.29 -2.55
N SER A 7 -1.47 15.27 -1.71
CA SER A 7 -0.59 16.42 -1.45
C SER A 7 0.74 16.01 -0.83
N SER A 8 0.77 14.90 -0.12
CA SER A 8 1.98 14.37 0.53
C SER A 8 2.73 13.35 -0.32
N ALA A 9 2.35 13.15 -1.60
CA ALA A 9 2.98 12.15 -2.46
C ALA A 9 4.50 12.38 -2.55
N PRO A 10 5.32 11.35 -2.27
CA PRO A 10 6.78 11.50 -2.31
C PRO A 10 7.29 11.54 -3.75
N THR A 11 8.48 12.11 -3.90
CA THR A 11 9.16 12.17 -5.21
C THR A 11 9.91 10.87 -5.49
N ALA A 12 10.22 10.64 -6.78
CA ALA A 12 11.01 9.48 -7.18
C ALA A 12 12.36 9.46 -6.45
N GLY A 13 12.78 8.27 -6.04
CA GLY A 13 14.01 8.07 -5.28
C GLY A 13 13.86 8.21 -3.77
N THR A 14 12.70 8.66 -3.27
CA THR A 14 12.46 8.74 -1.83
C THR A 14 12.52 7.35 -1.21
N PRO A 15 13.35 7.14 -0.16
CA PRO A 15 13.42 5.84 0.50
C PRO A 15 12.15 5.55 1.29
N VAL A 16 11.71 4.30 1.24
CA VAL A 16 10.51 3.83 1.93
C VAL A 16 10.88 3.00 3.15
N CYS A 17 11.53 1.85 2.91
CA CYS A 17 11.99 0.96 3.99
C CYS A 17 12.97 -0.06 3.41
N ALA A 18 13.69 -0.78 4.27
CA ALA A 18 14.53 -1.89 3.82
C ALA A 18 13.65 -3.02 3.31
N GLU A 19 14.05 -3.67 2.20
CA GLU A 19 13.28 -4.75 1.62
C GLU A 19 13.09 -5.93 2.59
N THR A 20 14.06 -6.14 3.47
CA THR A 20 13.99 -7.23 4.45
C THR A 20 12.96 -7.01 5.54
N GLN A 21 12.43 -5.80 5.68
CA GLN A 21 11.39 -5.51 6.66
C GLN A 21 10.00 -5.96 6.21
N VAL A 22 9.85 -6.28 4.92
CA VAL A 22 8.53 -6.63 4.38
C VAL A 22 8.31 -8.13 4.43
N GLU A 23 7.45 -8.56 5.35
CA GLU A 23 6.98 -9.94 5.47
C GLU A 23 5.46 -9.90 5.37
N GLY A 24 4.89 -10.37 4.27
CA GLY A 24 3.47 -10.23 4.00
C GLY A 24 3.10 -8.79 3.67
N VAL A 25 2.47 -8.08 4.58
CA VAL A 25 2.07 -6.67 4.40
C VAL A 25 2.70 -5.82 5.49
N LEU A 26 3.33 -4.73 5.08
CA LEU A 26 3.87 -3.73 6.00
C LEU A 26 3.13 -2.40 5.80
N SER A 27 2.52 -1.90 6.85
CA SER A 27 1.88 -0.58 6.86
C SER A 27 2.87 0.43 7.41
N LEU A 28 3.09 1.51 6.68
CA LEU A 28 4.02 2.56 7.11
C LEU A 28 3.62 3.92 6.53
N SER A 29 4.27 4.97 6.98
CA SER A 29 4.10 6.30 6.41
C SER A 29 5.45 6.84 5.98
N VAL A 30 5.47 7.46 4.80
CA VAL A 30 6.64 8.14 4.27
C VAL A 30 6.49 9.63 4.58
N THR A 31 7.40 10.17 5.39
CA THR A 31 7.35 11.59 5.74
C THR A 31 7.99 12.42 4.64
N THR A 32 7.25 13.42 4.15
CA THR A 32 7.72 14.36 3.15
C THR A 32 7.61 15.79 3.72
N SER A 33 8.14 16.75 2.98
CA SER A 33 8.01 18.17 3.37
C SER A 33 6.55 18.65 3.37
N ARG A 34 5.63 17.87 2.78
CA ARG A 34 4.21 18.21 2.69
C ARG A 34 3.32 17.33 3.56
N GLY A 35 3.90 16.52 4.42
CA GLY A 35 3.15 15.68 5.36
C GLY A 35 3.51 14.20 5.26
N SER A 36 2.69 13.37 5.88
CA SER A 36 2.90 11.92 5.88
C SER A 36 2.08 11.26 4.77
N PHE A 37 2.72 10.41 4.00
CA PHE A 37 2.09 9.66 2.93
C PHE A 37 1.91 8.20 3.37
N PRO A 38 0.69 7.74 3.61
CA PRO A 38 0.46 6.38 4.12
C PRO A 38 0.61 5.35 3.01
N MET A 39 1.36 4.29 3.28
CA MET A 39 1.63 3.24 2.30
C MET A 39 1.42 1.85 2.90
N LEU A 40 1.05 0.92 2.02
CA LEU A 40 1.17 -0.51 2.26
C LEU A 40 2.23 -1.04 1.32
N VAL A 41 3.17 -1.82 1.84
CA VAL A 41 4.14 -2.54 1.02
C VAL A 41 3.87 -4.02 1.22
N VAL A 42 3.76 -4.74 0.12
CA VAL A 42 3.30 -6.13 0.11
C VAL A 42 4.34 -6.99 -0.58
N ARG A 43 4.67 -8.12 0.04
CA ARG A 43 5.53 -9.13 -0.59
C ARG A 43 4.67 -10.28 -1.10
N VAL A 44 4.74 -10.53 -2.41
CA VAL A 44 4.03 -11.63 -3.06
C VAL A 44 5.08 -12.47 -3.78
N GLY A 45 5.46 -13.60 -3.18
CA GLY A 45 6.57 -14.39 -3.71
C GLY A 45 7.87 -13.60 -3.64
N GLU A 46 8.47 -13.35 -4.79
CA GLU A 46 9.70 -12.54 -4.89
C GLU A 46 9.41 -11.08 -5.27
N GLU A 47 8.14 -10.73 -5.51
CA GLU A 47 7.77 -9.39 -5.91
C GLU A 47 7.42 -8.53 -4.70
N LEU A 48 7.74 -7.24 -4.81
CA LEU A 48 7.31 -6.23 -3.87
C LEU A 48 6.38 -5.26 -4.58
N LEU A 49 5.21 -5.05 -4.00
CA LEU A 49 4.20 -4.15 -4.54
C LEU A 49 3.85 -3.14 -3.46
N ALA A 50 3.37 -1.98 -3.86
CA ALA A 50 2.99 -0.95 -2.92
C ALA A 50 1.70 -0.26 -3.34
N TYR A 51 0.94 0.17 -2.33
CA TYR A 51 -0.33 0.87 -2.53
C TYR A 51 -0.43 1.99 -1.52
N VAL A 52 -1.24 3.00 -1.83
CA VAL A 52 -1.63 3.99 -0.83
C VAL A 52 -2.49 3.30 0.22
N ASN A 53 -2.18 3.50 1.49
CA ASN A 53 -2.94 2.91 2.60
C ASN A 53 -4.18 3.74 2.88
N ALA A 54 -5.13 3.70 1.96
CA ALA A 54 -6.40 4.38 2.10
C ALA A 54 -7.47 3.58 1.36
N CYS A 55 -8.49 3.15 2.09
CA CYS A 55 -9.63 2.46 1.48
C CYS A 55 -10.37 3.45 0.58
N PRO A 56 -10.51 3.17 -0.72
CA PRO A 56 -11.12 4.15 -1.64
C PRO A 56 -12.54 4.54 -1.28
N HIS A 57 -13.24 3.71 -0.52
CA HIS A 57 -14.61 3.98 -0.11
C HIS A 57 -14.71 5.13 0.90
N GLN A 58 -13.81 5.17 1.90
CA GLN A 58 -13.86 6.16 2.97
C GLN A 58 -12.52 6.82 3.27
N TYR A 59 -11.47 6.50 2.53
CA TYR A 59 -10.11 7.02 2.73
C TYR A 59 -9.54 6.74 4.12
N LEU A 60 -10.06 5.71 4.80
CA LEU A 60 -9.49 5.25 6.06
C LEU A 60 -8.34 4.29 5.77
N PRO A 61 -7.31 4.24 6.63
CA PRO A 61 -6.27 3.22 6.46
C PRO A 61 -6.88 1.82 6.51
N LEU A 62 -6.34 0.89 5.73
CA LEU A 62 -6.84 -0.49 5.72
C LEU A 62 -6.73 -1.14 7.09
N ASP A 63 -5.71 -0.77 7.86
CA ASP A 63 -5.48 -1.27 9.21
C ASP A 63 -6.19 -0.46 10.30
N TYR A 64 -7.24 0.29 9.96
CA TYR A 64 -7.97 1.18 10.87
C TYR A 64 -8.50 0.43 12.11
N HIS A 65 -9.03 -0.77 11.94
CA HIS A 65 -9.56 -1.59 13.03
C HIS A 65 -8.68 -2.80 13.37
N GLY A 66 -7.48 -2.88 12.85
CA GLY A 66 -6.58 -3.98 13.15
C GLY A 66 -5.58 -4.22 12.04
N ASP A 67 -4.64 -5.10 12.28
CA ASP A 67 -3.53 -5.36 11.37
C ASP A 67 -3.69 -6.61 10.50
N GLN A 68 -4.85 -7.25 10.54
CA GLN A 68 -5.15 -8.42 9.72
C GLN A 68 -5.55 -7.99 8.32
N LEU A 69 -4.58 -7.68 7.49
CA LEU A 69 -4.79 -7.11 6.16
C LEU A 69 -4.80 -8.14 5.03
N LEU A 70 -4.42 -9.40 5.31
CA LEU A 70 -4.42 -10.45 4.31
C LEU A 70 -5.59 -11.39 4.51
N SER A 71 -6.19 -11.83 3.38
CA SER A 71 -7.17 -12.92 3.42
C SER A 71 -6.51 -14.23 3.83
N ALA A 72 -7.30 -15.23 4.21
CA ALA A 72 -6.79 -16.52 4.68
C ALA A 72 -5.88 -17.21 3.64
N ASP A 73 -6.16 -17.02 2.35
CA ASP A 73 -5.37 -17.60 1.27
C ASP A 73 -4.20 -16.71 0.82
N GLY A 74 -4.07 -15.51 1.38
CA GLY A 74 -2.98 -14.59 1.05
C GLY A 74 -3.09 -13.92 -0.31
N THR A 75 -4.23 -14.00 -0.99
CA THR A 75 -4.40 -13.46 -2.35
C THR A 75 -5.09 -12.10 -2.38
N LYS A 76 -5.64 -11.65 -1.27
CA LYS A 76 -6.41 -10.41 -1.20
C LYS A 76 -5.97 -9.56 -0.01
N LEU A 77 -5.99 -8.24 -0.22
CA LEU A 77 -5.88 -7.26 0.86
C LEU A 77 -7.29 -6.92 1.35
N MET A 78 -7.41 -6.71 2.64
CA MET A 78 -8.71 -6.43 3.27
C MET A 78 -8.67 -5.13 4.04
N CYS A 79 -9.72 -4.32 3.88
CA CYS A 79 -9.92 -3.15 4.71
C CYS A 79 -10.59 -3.60 6.00
N THR A 80 -9.94 -3.39 7.15
CA THR A 80 -10.47 -3.82 8.45
C THR A 80 -11.63 -2.96 8.93
N ALA A 81 -11.85 -1.79 8.31
CA ALA A 81 -12.96 -0.92 8.71
C ALA A 81 -14.33 -1.49 8.32
N HIS A 82 -14.45 -2.09 7.13
CA HIS A 82 -15.72 -2.66 6.66
C HIS A 82 -15.56 -3.84 5.69
N GLY A 83 -14.42 -4.49 5.69
CA GLY A 83 -14.26 -5.76 4.98
C GLY A 83 -14.17 -5.68 3.47
N ALA A 84 -13.92 -4.51 2.90
CA ALA A 84 -13.65 -4.41 1.47
C ALA A 84 -12.43 -5.24 1.11
N ARG A 85 -12.45 -5.89 -0.05
CA ARG A 85 -11.37 -6.77 -0.50
C ARG A 85 -10.82 -6.35 -1.84
N PHE A 86 -9.50 -6.43 -1.96
CA PHE A 86 -8.76 -6.01 -3.15
C PHE A 86 -7.78 -7.09 -3.56
N ASP A 87 -7.58 -7.24 -4.87
CA ASP A 87 -6.58 -8.17 -5.39
C ASP A 87 -5.19 -7.72 -4.95
N ILE A 88 -4.39 -8.63 -4.38
CA ILE A 88 -3.08 -8.28 -3.83
C ILE A 88 -2.07 -7.85 -4.90
N ARG A 89 -2.21 -8.35 -6.14
CA ARG A 89 -1.27 -8.04 -7.22
C ARG A 89 -1.63 -6.79 -8.01
N SER A 90 -2.92 -6.51 -8.18
CA SER A 90 -3.37 -5.39 -9.01
C SER A 90 -3.96 -4.24 -8.19
N GLY A 91 -4.41 -4.51 -6.97
CA GLY A 91 -5.14 -3.54 -6.17
C GLY A 91 -6.59 -3.36 -6.60
N GLU A 92 -7.05 -4.10 -7.61
CA GLU A 92 -8.44 -3.99 -8.07
C GLU A 92 -9.44 -4.39 -7.01
N ALA A 93 -10.55 -3.66 -6.92
CA ALA A 93 -11.61 -3.98 -5.97
C ALA A 93 -12.29 -5.29 -6.37
N ILE A 94 -12.42 -6.21 -5.40
CA ILE A 94 -13.11 -7.48 -5.60
C ILE A 94 -14.50 -7.39 -5.00
N GLU A 95 -14.62 -6.88 -3.78
CA GLU A 95 -15.91 -6.65 -3.16
C GLU A 95 -15.84 -5.54 -2.12
N GLY A 96 -16.96 -4.90 -1.87
CA GLY A 96 -17.08 -3.89 -0.81
C GLY A 96 -16.59 -2.50 -1.17
N ALA A 97 -16.08 -2.29 -2.39
CA ALA A 97 -15.62 -0.97 -2.84
C ALA A 97 -15.86 -0.83 -4.34
N GLU A 98 -16.06 0.38 -4.81
CA GLU A 98 -16.28 0.68 -6.23
C GLU A 98 -14.98 0.88 -6.99
N CYS A 99 -13.93 1.30 -6.31
CA CYS A 99 -12.62 1.57 -6.90
C CYS A 99 -11.55 0.74 -6.23
N GLY A 100 -10.48 0.43 -6.95
CA GLY A 100 -9.34 -0.28 -6.42
C GLY A 100 -8.44 0.61 -5.58
N LEU A 101 -7.42 0.01 -4.97
CA LEU A 101 -6.36 0.73 -4.28
C LEU A 101 -5.48 1.45 -5.32
N ASP A 102 -4.90 2.56 -4.92
CA ASP A 102 -3.98 3.30 -5.79
C ASP A 102 -2.58 2.68 -5.72
N PRO A 103 -2.06 2.09 -6.82
CA PRO A 103 -0.71 1.53 -6.81
C PRO A 103 0.34 2.65 -6.69
N VAL A 104 1.42 2.35 -5.98
CA VAL A 104 2.58 3.25 -5.88
C VAL A 104 3.77 2.52 -6.50
N PRO A 105 4.39 3.08 -7.55
CA PRO A 105 5.54 2.43 -8.14
C PRO A 105 6.74 2.46 -7.21
N VAL A 106 7.38 1.30 -7.03
CA VAL A 106 8.56 1.17 -6.18
C VAL A 106 9.62 0.35 -6.89
N SER A 107 10.87 0.57 -6.52
CA SER A 107 12.00 -0.23 -6.98
C SER A 107 12.94 -0.49 -5.80
N ILE A 108 13.91 -1.40 -6.01
CA ILE A 108 14.87 -1.73 -4.97
C ILE A 108 16.24 -1.21 -5.40
N ARG A 109 16.90 -0.46 -4.49
CA ARG A 109 18.27 0.02 -4.68
C ARG A 109 19.07 -0.32 -3.43
N ASP A 110 20.09 -1.16 -3.60
CA ASP A 110 21.00 -1.55 -2.50
C ASP A 110 20.24 -2.05 -1.26
N GLY A 111 19.20 -2.87 -1.49
CA GLY A 111 18.40 -3.44 -0.41
C GLY A 111 17.36 -2.50 0.17
N MET A 112 17.21 -1.30 -0.38
CA MET A 112 16.23 -0.31 0.08
C MET A 112 15.11 -0.16 -0.96
N ILE A 113 13.86 -0.24 -0.50
CA ILE A 113 12.71 0.06 -1.35
C ILE A 113 12.62 1.58 -1.48
N VAL A 114 12.57 2.06 -2.71
CA VAL A 114 12.47 3.49 -3.01
C VAL A 114 11.29 3.74 -3.95
N ILE A 115 10.79 4.97 -3.93
CA ILE A 115 9.73 5.37 -4.85
C ILE A 115 10.32 5.41 -6.28
N ALA A 116 9.61 4.75 -7.21
CA ALA A 116 9.96 4.77 -8.63
C ALA A 116 8.93 5.64 -9.33
N GLY A 117 9.15 6.46 -10.04
CA GLY A 117 8.08 7.24 -10.55
C GLY A 117 8.41 8.25 -11.49
#